data_4c26985e53c8cfedde55b98b2ab20909
#
_entry.id   4c26985e53c8cfedde55b98b2ab20909
#
_cell.length_a   1.000
_cell.length_b   1.000
_cell.length_c   1.000
_cell.angle_alpha   90.00
_cell.angle_beta   90.00
_cell.angle_gamma   90.00
#
_symmetry.space_group_name_H-M   'P 1'
#
loop_
_entity.id
_entity.type
_entity.pdbx_description
1 polymer ?
#
loop_
_entity_poly.entity_id
_entity_poly.type
_entity_poly.pdbx_seq_one_letter_code
_entity_poly.pdbx_strand_id
1 'polypeptide(L)'
;MPEPMPRPIILASTSRYRRELLERLGLPFSVEKPGVDETQNAGESPLANCRRLALEKASAVAAGHPDAIVIGSDQVLDLDGEALSKPGDFANALTQLRRCQGRTIHCYTALCVLSPGSQPLIDVVATGITYRSLPDSMLIAYLDREKPFDAAGAVKVETAGITLLKAVRSDDPTAIIGLPLIRLTDFLQQLGVVL
;
A
#
# COMPACT_ATOMS: atom_id res chain seq x y z
N MET A 1 -4.73 13.28 -38.23
CA MET A 1 -3.56 13.10 -37.37
C MET A 1 -3.68 11.71 -36.77
N PRO A 2 -2.62 10.87 -36.74
CA PRO A 2 -2.71 9.59 -36.03
C PRO A 2 -3.02 9.87 -34.57
N GLU A 3 -3.97 9.13 -34.00
CA GLU A 3 -4.21 9.16 -32.55
C GLU A 3 -2.89 8.83 -31.82
N PRO A 4 -2.53 9.60 -30.79
CA PRO A 4 -1.33 9.29 -30.03
C PRO A 4 -1.48 7.87 -29.47
N MET A 5 -0.50 7.02 -29.76
CA MET A 5 -0.47 5.66 -29.18
C MET A 5 -0.60 5.74 -27.67
N PRO A 6 -1.46 4.89 -27.06
CA PRO A 6 -1.62 4.91 -25.61
C PRO A 6 -0.26 4.68 -24.94
N ARG A 7 0.10 5.54 -23.98
CA ARG A 7 1.35 5.39 -23.23
C ARG A 7 1.37 4.08 -22.46
N PRO A 8 2.47 3.35 -22.43
CA PRO A 8 2.58 2.16 -21.63
C PRO A 8 2.41 2.49 -20.15
N ILE A 9 1.71 1.63 -19.42
CA ILE A 9 1.52 1.75 -17.96
C ILE A 9 2.40 0.72 -17.27
N ILE A 10 3.15 1.15 -16.26
CA ILE A 10 4.04 0.29 -15.49
C ILE A 10 3.72 0.41 -14.00
N LEU A 11 3.49 -0.71 -13.35
CA LEU A 11 3.37 -0.78 -11.90
C LEU A 11 4.75 -1.05 -11.28
N ALA A 12 5.29 -0.06 -10.57
CA ALA A 12 6.57 -0.13 -9.86
C ALA A 12 6.42 -0.89 -8.52
N SER A 13 6.14 -2.19 -8.60
CA SER A 13 5.91 -3.03 -7.41
C SER A 13 6.04 -4.51 -7.74
N THR A 14 6.52 -5.31 -6.78
CA THR A 14 6.47 -6.78 -6.83
C THR A 14 5.30 -7.37 -6.05
N SER A 15 4.45 -6.53 -5.45
CA SER A 15 3.30 -6.97 -4.67
C SER A 15 2.24 -7.61 -5.54
N ARG A 16 1.92 -8.89 -5.27
CA ARG A 16 0.81 -9.61 -5.91
C ARG A 16 -0.52 -8.89 -5.70
N TYR A 17 -0.76 -8.38 -4.52
CA TYR A 17 -2.01 -7.70 -4.17
C TYR A 17 -2.22 -6.40 -4.96
N ARG A 18 -1.17 -5.60 -5.13
CA ARG A 18 -1.24 -4.38 -5.95
C ARG A 18 -1.48 -4.70 -7.42
N ARG A 19 -0.85 -5.76 -7.93
CA ARG A 19 -1.08 -6.24 -9.29
C ARG A 19 -2.53 -6.66 -9.48
N GLU A 20 -3.07 -7.53 -8.62
CA GLU A 20 -4.47 -8.00 -8.66
C GLU A 20 -5.48 -6.84 -8.54
N LEU A 21 -5.15 -5.79 -7.79
CA LEU A 21 -5.96 -4.58 -7.72
C LEU A 21 -5.93 -3.81 -9.05
N LEU A 22 -4.77 -3.59 -9.63
CA LEU A 22 -4.64 -2.85 -10.89
C LEU A 22 -5.31 -3.59 -12.06
N GLU A 23 -5.28 -4.92 -12.08
CA GLU A 23 -5.98 -5.76 -13.05
C GLU A 23 -7.49 -5.49 -13.10
N ARG A 24 -8.10 -5.05 -11.99
CA ARG A 24 -9.53 -4.69 -11.92
C ARG A 24 -9.91 -3.51 -12.81
N LEU A 25 -8.97 -2.64 -13.16
CA LEU A 25 -9.21 -1.51 -14.05
C LEU A 25 -9.26 -1.91 -15.53
N GLY A 26 -8.88 -3.15 -15.87
CA GLY A 26 -8.93 -3.66 -17.24
C GLY A 26 -7.90 -3.03 -18.20
N LEU A 27 -6.93 -2.26 -17.67
CA LEU A 27 -5.89 -1.61 -18.45
C LEU A 27 -4.72 -2.57 -18.72
N PRO A 28 -4.10 -2.53 -19.91
CA PRO A 28 -2.85 -3.22 -20.16
C PRO A 28 -1.72 -2.53 -19.37
N PHE A 29 -0.97 -3.30 -18.58
CA PHE A 29 0.19 -2.79 -17.84
C PHE A 29 1.27 -3.86 -17.71
N SER A 30 2.48 -3.42 -17.41
CA SER A 30 3.59 -4.28 -16.99
C SER A 30 3.96 -4.04 -15.53
N VAL A 31 4.74 -4.95 -14.97
CA VAL A 31 5.19 -4.88 -13.58
C VAL A 31 6.70 -4.85 -13.56
N GLU A 32 7.29 -3.94 -12.78
CA GLU A 32 8.73 -3.83 -12.62
C GLU A 32 9.12 -3.63 -11.16
N LYS A 33 10.22 -4.28 -10.74
CA LYS A 33 10.75 -4.15 -9.38
C LYS A 33 11.46 -2.79 -9.23
N PRO A 34 11.05 -1.93 -8.28
CA PRO A 34 11.65 -0.60 -8.13
C PRO A 34 13.07 -0.60 -7.56
N GLY A 35 13.45 -1.61 -6.75
CA GLY A 35 14.82 -1.75 -6.22
C GLY A 35 15.28 -0.62 -5.30
N VAL A 36 14.37 0.05 -4.60
CA VAL A 36 14.67 1.14 -3.65
C VAL A 36 14.96 0.62 -2.24
N ASP A 37 15.72 1.38 -1.46
CA ASP A 37 15.89 1.16 -0.02
C ASP A 37 14.64 1.65 0.72
N GLU A 38 13.97 0.75 1.41
CA GLU A 38 12.73 1.05 2.15
C GLU A 38 12.98 1.47 3.61
N THR A 39 14.24 1.68 3.99
CA THR A 39 14.60 2.09 5.35
C THR A 39 13.99 3.47 5.68
N GLN A 40 13.32 3.56 6.82
CA GLN A 40 12.77 4.81 7.32
C GLN A 40 13.91 5.76 7.73
N ASN A 41 13.83 7.02 7.33
CA ASN A 41 14.81 8.03 7.72
C ASN A 41 14.65 8.41 9.20
N ALA A 42 15.75 8.82 9.84
CA ALA A 42 15.71 9.27 11.22
C ALA A 42 14.77 10.48 11.39
N GLY A 43 13.82 10.37 12.32
CA GLY A 43 12.83 11.42 12.60
C GLY A 43 11.71 11.55 11.56
N GLU A 44 11.65 10.70 10.57
CA GLU A 44 10.58 10.68 9.57
C GLU A 44 9.31 10.09 10.18
N SER A 45 8.16 10.77 9.98
CA SER A 45 6.88 10.21 10.41
C SER A 45 6.43 9.05 9.50
N PRO A 46 5.58 8.12 9.98
CA PRO A 46 5.04 7.04 9.14
C PRO A 46 4.40 7.53 7.85
N LEU A 47 3.64 8.63 7.90
CA LEU A 47 3.01 9.24 6.73
C LEU A 47 4.06 9.80 5.74
N ALA A 48 5.09 10.50 6.23
CA ALA A 48 6.15 11.05 5.38
C ALA A 48 6.96 9.93 4.72
N ASN A 49 7.30 8.88 5.46
CA ASN A 49 7.97 7.69 4.97
C ASN A 49 7.16 7.02 3.83
N CYS A 50 5.88 6.78 4.07
CA CYS A 50 4.97 6.18 3.08
C CYS A 50 4.95 7.00 1.77
N ARG A 51 4.79 8.33 1.89
CA ARG A 51 4.76 9.23 0.74
C ARG A 51 6.08 9.26 -0.03
N ARG A 52 7.22 9.33 0.67
CA ARG A 52 8.55 9.31 0.07
C ARG A 52 8.79 8.01 -0.70
N LEU A 53 8.50 6.87 -0.09
CA LEU A 53 8.72 5.56 -0.71
C LEU A 53 7.85 5.36 -1.96
N ALA A 54 6.61 5.84 -1.98
CA ALA A 54 5.78 5.77 -3.18
C ALA A 54 6.39 6.56 -4.35
N LEU A 55 6.92 7.77 -4.08
CA LEU A 55 7.61 8.58 -5.08
C LEU A 55 8.91 7.93 -5.55
N GLU A 56 9.75 7.47 -4.63
CA GLU A 56 11.03 6.83 -4.95
C GLU A 56 10.84 5.57 -5.80
N LYS A 57 9.83 4.73 -5.46
CA LYS A 57 9.48 3.54 -6.25
C LYS A 57 9.06 3.90 -7.68
N ALA A 58 8.20 4.90 -7.83
CA ALA A 58 7.78 5.38 -9.15
C ALA A 58 8.98 5.95 -9.94
N SER A 59 9.81 6.78 -9.29
CA SER A 59 10.95 7.45 -9.93
C SER A 59 12.03 6.47 -10.39
N ALA A 60 12.32 5.45 -9.58
CA ALA A 60 13.32 4.44 -9.92
C ALA A 60 12.97 3.69 -11.21
N VAL A 61 11.70 3.35 -11.41
CA VAL A 61 11.22 2.68 -12.64
C VAL A 61 11.10 3.68 -13.79
N ALA A 62 10.58 4.89 -13.54
CA ALA A 62 10.42 5.91 -14.58
C ALA A 62 11.74 6.32 -15.24
N ALA A 63 12.86 6.24 -14.53
CA ALA A 63 14.19 6.53 -15.06
C ALA A 63 14.57 5.64 -16.26
N GLY A 64 14.08 4.40 -16.31
CA GLY A 64 14.29 3.46 -17.42
C GLY A 64 13.20 3.54 -18.50
N HIS A 65 12.11 4.26 -18.27
CA HIS A 65 10.91 4.27 -19.12
C HIS A 65 10.39 5.70 -19.36
N PRO A 66 11.12 6.55 -20.12
CA PRO A 66 10.82 7.99 -20.24
C PRO A 66 9.46 8.29 -20.88
N ASP A 67 8.85 7.34 -21.59
CA ASP A 67 7.57 7.52 -22.29
C ASP A 67 6.38 6.88 -21.56
N ALA A 68 6.62 6.22 -20.42
CA ALA A 68 5.60 5.47 -19.70
C ALA A 68 4.88 6.30 -18.62
N ILE A 69 3.66 5.89 -18.28
CA ILE A 69 2.99 6.24 -17.03
C ILE A 69 3.43 5.22 -15.99
N VAL A 70 4.08 5.68 -14.92
CA VAL A 70 4.59 4.79 -13.86
C VAL A 70 3.81 5.01 -12.57
N ILE A 71 3.28 3.91 -12.03
CA ILE A 71 2.50 3.88 -10.79
C ILE A 71 3.37 3.31 -9.67
N GLY A 72 3.68 4.13 -8.67
CA GLY A 72 4.33 3.73 -7.43
C GLY A 72 3.35 3.78 -6.26
N SER A 73 3.48 2.86 -5.33
CA SER A 73 2.68 2.84 -4.10
C SER A 73 3.49 2.28 -2.94
N ASP A 74 3.22 2.81 -1.76
CA ASP A 74 3.74 2.30 -0.51
C ASP A 74 2.65 2.26 0.56
N GLN A 75 2.84 1.44 1.60
CA GLN A 75 1.89 1.29 2.68
C GLN A 75 2.62 1.16 4.02
N VAL A 76 2.20 1.97 4.99
CA VAL A 76 2.76 1.99 6.34
C VAL A 76 1.63 1.99 7.37
N LEU A 77 1.73 1.09 8.36
CA LEU A 77 0.86 1.09 9.53
C LEU A 77 1.46 1.97 10.62
N ASP A 78 0.67 2.88 11.13
CA ASP A 78 1.04 3.83 12.17
C ASP A 78 0.30 3.48 13.48
N LEU A 79 1.07 3.16 14.51
CA LEU A 79 0.60 3.01 15.88
C LEU A 79 1.20 4.13 16.74
N ASP A 80 0.44 5.22 16.93
CA ASP A 80 0.83 6.40 17.72
C ASP A 80 2.15 7.06 17.28
N GLY A 81 2.37 7.18 15.98
CA GLY A 81 3.60 7.77 15.42
C GLY A 81 4.74 6.79 15.21
N GLU A 82 4.56 5.52 15.56
CA GLU A 82 5.51 4.44 15.30
C GLU A 82 5.05 3.60 14.10
N ALA A 83 5.93 3.47 13.10
CA ALA A 83 5.68 2.58 11.98
C ALA A 83 5.79 1.11 12.40
N LEU A 84 4.71 0.34 12.22
CA LEU A 84 4.76 -1.09 12.43
C LEU A 84 5.42 -1.78 11.23
N SER A 85 6.52 -2.46 11.48
CA SER A 85 7.23 -3.25 10.47
C SER A 85 6.61 -4.64 10.30
N LYS A 86 7.11 -5.38 9.29
CA LYS A 86 6.85 -6.82 9.19
C LYS A 86 7.44 -7.52 10.42
N PRO A 87 6.67 -8.34 11.14
CA PRO A 87 7.15 -8.93 12.39
C PRO A 87 8.27 -9.96 12.21
N GLY A 88 8.31 -10.64 11.08
CA GLY A 88 9.31 -11.65 10.74
C GLY A 88 9.11 -13.00 11.41
N ASP A 89 8.60 -13.02 12.65
CA ASP A 89 8.36 -14.22 13.42
C ASP A 89 7.08 -14.16 14.27
N PHE A 90 6.75 -15.28 14.92
CA PHE A 90 5.55 -15.42 15.74
C PHE A 90 5.56 -14.52 16.99
N ALA A 91 6.68 -14.43 17.69
CA ALA A 91 6.78 -13.69 18.95
C ALA A 91 6.59 -12.18 18.72
N ASN A 92 7.22 -11.65 17.68
CA ASN A 92 7.06 -10.26 17.27
C ASN A 92 5.63 -10.00 16.76
N ALA A 93 5.05 -10.93 15.98
CA ALA A 93 3.68 -10.81 15.49
C ALA A 93 2.66 -10.75 16.65
N LEU A 94 2.79 -11.62 17.65
CA LEU A 94 1.94 -11.62 18.82
C LEU A 94 2.09 -10.32 19.63
N THR A 95 3.31 -9.83 19.76
CA THR A 95 3.59 -8.55 20.44
C THR A 95 2.92 -7.38 19.71
N GLN A 96 3.02 -7.32 18.38
CA GLN A 96 2.35 -6.28 17.59
C GLN A 96 0.83 -6.35 17.72
N LEU A 97 0.23 -7.55 17.61
CA LEU A 97 -1.21 -7.72 17.78
C LEU A 97 -1.70 -7.29 19.16
N ARG A 98 -0.96 -7.65 20.24
CA ARG A 98 -1.30 -7.20 21.60
C ARG A 98 -1.29 -5.69 21.74
N ARG A 99 -0.33 -5.00 21.12
CA ARG A 99 -0.25 -3.54 21.13
C ARG A 99 -1.43 -2.87 20.39
N CYS A 100 -2.00 -3.54 19.40
CA CYS A 100 -3.13 -3.04 18.61
C CYS A 100 -4.49 -3.29 19.25
N GLN A 101 -4.61 -4.22 20.22
CA GLN A 101 -5.88 -4.63 20.83
C GLN A 101 -6.71 -3.47 21.35
N GLY A 102 -7.99 -3.41 20.95
CA GLY A 102 -8.96 -2.40 21.39
C GLY A 102 -8.68 -0.97 20.89
N ARG A 103 -7.68 -0.80 20.00
CA ARG A 103 -7.24 0.52 19.51
C ARG A 103 -7.64 0.72 18.05
N THR A 104 -7.65 1.98 17.64
CA THR A 104 -7.67 2.36 16.23
C THR A 104 -6.26 2.77 15.82
N ILE A 105 -5.71 2.11 14.81
CA ILE A 105 -4.45 2.48 14.20
C ILE A 105 -4.70 3.04 12.80
N HIS A 106 -3.73 3.75 12.23
CA HIS A 106 -3.82 4.28 10.89
C HIS A 106 -2.98 3.45 9.92
N CYS A 107 -3.56 3.14 8.77
CA CYS A 107 -2.85 2.60 7.63
C CYS A 107 -2.77 3.71 6.57
N TYR A 108 -1.57 4.22 6.32
CA TYR A 108 -1.32 5.17 5.23
C TYR A 108 -0.96 4.40 3.98
N THR A 109 -1.69 4.64 2.89
CA THR A 109 -1.38 4.08 1.59
C THR A 109 -1.12 5.21 0.61
N ALA A 110 0.13 5.41 0.26
CA ALA A 110 0.58 6.43 -0.67
C ALA A 110 0.52 5.92 -2.11
N LEU A 111 0.10 6.80 -3.00
CA LEU A 111 0.07 6.61 -4.43
C LEU A 111 0.88 7.72 -5.09
N CYS A 112 1.76 7.36 -6.01
CA CYS A 112 2.46 8.29 -6.89
C CYS A 112 2.28 7.84 -8.33
N VAL A 113 1.86 8.75 -9.21
CA VAL A 113 1.78 8.52 -10.65
C VAL A 113 2.67 9.53 -11.35
N LEU A 114 3.64 9.03 -12.09
CA LEU A 114 4.54 9.82 -12.93
C LEU A 114 4.13 9.64 -14.39
N SER A 115 4.12 10.75 -15.14
CA SER A 115 3.86 10.73 -16.58
C SER A 115 4.78 11.73 -17.28
N PRO A 116 5.26 11.41 -18.49
CA PRO A 116 6.14 12.29 -19.26
C PRO A 116 5.54 13.68 -19.43
N GLY A 117 6.34 14.71 -19.10
CA GLY A 117 5.94 16.12 -19.25
C GLY A 117 4.93 16.62 -18.22
N SER A 118 4.58 15.84 -17.21
CA SER A 118 3.66 16.24 -16.14
C SER A 118 4.38 16.30 -14.79
N GLN A 119 3.85 17.11 -13.87
CA GLN A 119 4.29 17.06 -12.48
C GLN A 119 3.82 15.74 -11.82
N PRO A 120 4.58 15.23 -10.84
CA PRO A 120 4.16 14.04 -10.09
C PRO A 120 2.77 14.21 -9.46
N LEU A 121 1.86 13.28 -9.67
CA LEU A 121 0.59 13.20 -8.97
C LEU A 121 0.79 12.31 -7.75
N ILE A 122 0.66 12.87 -6.55
CA ILE A 122 0.92 12.15 -5.30
C ILE A 122 -0.19 12.43 -4.30
N ASP A 123 -0.73 11.36 -3.70
CA ASP A 123 -1.68 11.46 -2.60
C ASP A 123 -1.48 10.31 -1.61
N VAL A 124 -2.06 10.46 -0.41
CA VAL A 124 -2.04 9.42 0.63
C VAL A 124 -3.46 9.22 1.14
N VAL A 125 -3.94 8.00 1.05
CA VAL A 125 -5.22 7.60 1.65
C VAL A 125 -4.96 7.05 3.05
N ALA A 126 -5.59 7.67 4.04
CA ALA A 126 -5.56 7.20 5.42
C ALA A 126 -6.75 6.26 5.69
N THR A 127 -6.45 5.06 6.18
CA THR A 127 -7.45 4.09 6.60
C THR A 127 -7.37 3.88 8.10
N GLY A 128 -8.45 4.15 8.81
CA GLY A 128 -8.57 3.84 10.24
C GLY A 128 -8.96 2.38 10.45
N ILE A 129 -8.13 1.62 11.15
CA ILE A 129 -8.32 0.20 11.46
C ILE A 129 -8.56 0.05 12.95
N THR A 130 -9.78 -0.29 13.36
CA THR A 130 -10.13 -0.52 14.77
C THR A 130 -10.06 -2.01 15.07
N TYR A 131 -9.19 -2.38 16.00
CA TYR A 131 -9.04 -3.75 16.47
C TYR A 131 -10.07 -4.10 17.54
N ARG A 132 -10.45 -5.36 17.60
CA ARG A 132 -11.22 -5.92 18.73
C ARG A 132 -10.29 -6.09 19.92
N SER A 133 -10.86 -6.19 21.13
CA SER A 133 -10.15 -6.69 22.30
C SER A 133 -10.46 -8.19 22.42
N LEU A 134 -9.49 -9.03 22.10
CA LEU A 134 -9.60 -10.48 22.05
C LEU A 134 -8.63 -11.12 23.04
N PRO A 135 -8.97 -12.28 23.60
CA PRO A 135 -8.04 -13.04 24.43
C PRO A 135 -6.85 -13.54 23.59
N ASP A 136 -5.69 -13.70 24.23
CA ASP A 136 -4.46 -14.18 23.58
C ASP A 136 -4.65 -15.48 22.81
N SER A 137 -5.49 -16.39 23.32
CA SER A 137 -5.79 -17.66 22.65
C SER A 137 -6.33 -17.47 21.21
N MET A 138 -7.12 -16.43 20.97
CA MET A 138 -7.62 -16.12 19.63
C MET A 138 -6.54 -15.51 18.73
N LEU A 139 -5.66 -14.67 19.29
CA LEU A 139 -4.51 -14.12 18.56
C LEU A 139 -3.54 -15.22 18.15
N ILE A 140 -3.24 -16.14 19.07
CA ILE A 140 -2.38 -17.30 18.83
C ILE A 140 -2.98 -18.21 17.75
N ALA A 141 -4.27 -18.55 17.84
CA ALA A 141 -4.95 -19.38 16.86
C ALA A 141 -4.94 -18.73 15.45
N TYR A 142 -5.07 -17.40 15.37
CA TYR A 142 -4.95 -16.66 14.12
C TYR A 142 -3.52 -16.76 13.56
N LEU A 143 -2.50 -16.51 14.38
CA LEU A 143 -1.09 -16.54 13.97
C LEU A 143 -0.66 -17.94 13.53
N ASP A 144 -1.10 -18.99 14.20
CA ASP A 144 -0.80 -20.38 13.84
C ASP A 144 -1.38 -20.74 12.46
N ARG A 145 -2.57 -20.24 12.16
CA ARG A 145 -3.26 -20.52 10.90
C ARG A 145 -2.72 -19.69 9.73
N GLU A 146 -2.61 -18.38 9.90
CA GLU A 146 -2.33 -17.45 8.79
C GLU A 146 -0.84 -17.17 8.59
N LYS A 147 -0.03 -17.31 9.63
CA LYS A 147 1.42 -17.03 9.64
C LYS A 147 1.76 -15.70 8.92
N PRO A 148 1.17 -14.57 9.33
CA PRO A 148 1.27 -13.29 8.61
C PRO A 148 2.57 -12.56 8.92
N PHE A 149 3.71 -13.25 8.93
CA PHE A 149 5.00 -12.71 9.37
C PHE A 149 5.63 -11.77 8.35
N ASP A 150 5.14 -11.80 7.13
CA ASP A 150 5.51 -10.93 6.01
C ASP A 150 4.58 -9.72 5.82
N ALA A 151 3.56 -9.58 6.67
CA ALA A 151 2.62 -8.46 6.65
C ALA A 151 2.87 -7.51 7.82
N ALA A 152 2.96 -6.20 7.55
CA ALA A 152 3.08 -5.18 8.58
C ALA A 152 1.90 -5.26 9.56
N GLY A 153 2.17 -5.12 10.86
CA GLY A 153 1.15 -5.25 11.92
C GLY A 153 0.60 -6.65 12.10
N ALA A 154 1.18 -7.67 11.45
CA ALA A 154 0.76 -9.07 11.51
C ALA A 154 -0.71 -9.30 11.12
N VAL A 155 -1.30 -8.48 10.23
CA VAL A 155 -2.70 -8.61 9.79
C VAL A 155 -2.79 -8.67 8.27
N LYS A 156 -3.52 -9.68 7.76
CA LYS A 156 -3.93 -9.79 6.36
C LYS A 156 -5.46 -9.67 6.31
N VAL A 157 -5.94 -8.48 5.94
CA VAL A 157 -7.39 -8.20 5.93
C VAL A 157 -8.13 -8.96 4.83
N GLU A 158 -7.41 -9.40 3.81
CA GLU A 158 -7.91 -10.18 2.68
C GLU A 158 -8.22 -11.63 3.06
N THR A 159 -7.74 -12.06 4.22
CA THR A 159 -7.94 -13.40 4.76
C THR A 159 -8.56 -13.34 6.16
N ALA A 160 -8.20 -14.24 7.06
CA ALA A 160 -8.77 -14.30 8.38
C ALA A 160 -8.38 -13.13 9.31
N GLY A 161 -7.43 -12.28 8.93
CA GLY A 161 -7.09 -11.07 9.69
C GLY A 161 -8.28 -10.14 9.90
N ILE A 162 -9.27 -10.17 9.00
CA ILE A 162 -10.52 -9.40 9.17
C ILE A 162 -11.26 -9.76 10.47
N THR A 163 -11.09 -10.97 11.00
CA THR A 163 -11.73 -11.41 12.24
C THR A 163 -11.21 -10.69 13.50
N LEU A 164 -10.00 -10.15 13.42
CA LEU A 164 -9.38 -9.36 14.49
C LEU A 164 -9.91 -7.93 14.55
N LEU A 165 -10.63 -7.48 13.51
CA LEU A 165 -11.03 -6.10 13.33
C LEU A 165 -12.49 -5.87 13.77
N LYS A 166 -12.74 -4.71 14.38
CA LYS A 166 -14.07 -4.21 14.74
C LYS A 166 -14.63 -3.29 13.65
N ALA A 167 -13.77 -2.49 13.01
CA ALA A 167 -14.15 -1.56 11.95
C ALA A 167 -12.96 -1.19 11.07
N VAL A 168 -13.25 -0.89 9.82
CA VAL A 168 -12.33 -0.26 8.86
C VAL A 168 -13.03 0.97 8.30
N ARG A 169 -12.37 2.13 8.31
CA ARG A 169 -12.87 3.39 7.76
C ARG A 169 -11.88 3.97 6.79
N SER A 170 -12.30 4.14 5.56
CA SER A 170 -11.45 4.67 4.47
C SER A 170 -12.34 5.32 3.42
N ASP A 171 -11.82 6.35 2.76
CA ASP A 171 -12.44 6.94 1.56
C ASP A 171 -12.19 6.10 0.31
N ASP A 172 -11.23 5.16 0.37
CA ASP A 172 -10.94 4.20 -0.69
C ASP A 172 -10.80 2.80 -0.08
N PRO A 173 -11.76 1.88 -0.31
CA PRO A 173 -11.74 0.55 0.30
C PRO A 173 -10.59 -0.33 -0.18
N THR A 174 -9.96 0.01 -1.31
CA THR A 174 -8.81 -0.74 -1.85
C THR A 174 -7.47 -0.28 -1.26
N ALA A 175 -7.44 0.89 -0.61
CA ALA A 175 -6.24 1.43 0.00
C ALA A 175 -5.64 0.47 1.04
N ILE A 176 -6.49 -0.15 1.89
CA ILE A 176 -6.02 -1.09 2.92
C ILE A 176 -5.33 -2.33 2.33
N ILE A 177 -5.64 -2.68 1.10
CA ILE A 177 -5.03 -3.82 0.38
C ILE A 177 -3.67 -3.41 -0.22
N GLY A 178 -3.46 -2.10 -0.48
CA GLY A 178 -2.16 -1.56 -0.85
C GLY A 178 -2.09 -0.74 -2.13
N LEU A 179 -3.23 -0.50 -2.83
CA LEU A 179 -3.31 0.39 -3.99
C LEU A 179 -4.67 1.09 -4.01
N PRO A 180 -4.73 2.42 -3.77
CA PRO A 180 -5.98 3.17 -3.74
C PRO A 180 -6.54 3.37 -5.15
N LEU A 181 -7.48 2.51 -5.59
CA LEU A 181 -7.98 2.53 -6.96
C LEU A 181 -8.87 3.72 -7.28
N ILE A 182 -9.63 4.25 -6.31
CA ILE A 182 -10.45 5.45 -6.52
C ILE A 182 -9.51 6.61 -6.84
N ARG A 183 -8.48 6.84 -6.01
CA ARG A 183 -7.52 7.90 -6.24
C ARG A 183 -6.69 7.67 -7.51
N LEU A 184 -6.32 6.42 -7.80
CA LEU A 184 -5.60 6.09 -9.03
C LEU A 184 -6.44 6.40 -10.28
N THR A 185 -7.75 6.11 -10.24
CA THR A 185 -8.69 6.47 -11.30
C THR A 185 -8.69 7.97 -11.56
N ASP A 186 -8.78 8.79 -10.51
CA ASP A 186 -8.71 10.26 -10.63
C ASP A 186 -7.41 10.71 -11.33
N PHE A 187 -6.27 10.14 -10.95
CA PHE A 187 -4.97 10.50 -11.53
C PHE A 187 -4.85 10.07 -12.99
N LEU A 188 -5.30 8.85 -13.32
CA LEU A 188 -5.27 8.36 -14.70
C LEU A 188 -6.17 9.18 -15.61
N GLN A 189 -7.36 9.57 -15.15
CA GLN A 189 -8.26 10.46 -15.90
C GLN A 189 -7.65 11.85 -16.13
N GLN A 190 -6.98 12.44 -15.12
CA GLN A 190 -6.24 13.70 -15.28
C GLN A 190 -5.14 13.60 -16.34
N LEU A 191 -4.56 12.42 -16.54
CA LEU A 191 -3.54 12.15 -17.56
C LEU A 191 -4.13 11.76 -18.92
N GLY A 192 -5.47 11.77 -19.06
CA GLY A 192 -6.18 11.45 -20.30
C GLY A 192 -6.26 9.94 -20.59
N VAL A 193 -6.03 9.07 -19.60
CA VAL A 193 -6.23 7.63 -19.75
C VAL A 193 -7.72 7.34 -19.70
N VAL A 194 -8.22 6.61 -20.70
CA VAL A 194 -9.62 6.13 -20.75
C VAL A 194 -9.69 4.81 -20.00
N LEU A 195 -10.63 4.73 -19.04
CA LEU A 195 -10.88 3.57 -18.19
C LEU A 195 -12.12 2.83 -18.64
#